data_d835fd14a08ccf8cbbb7aa48504281b0
#
_entry.id   d835fd14a08ccf8cbbb7aa48504281b0
#
_cell.length_a   1.000
_cell.length_b   1.000
_cell.length_c   1.000
_cell.angle_alpha   90.00
_cell.angle_beta   90.00
_cell.angle_gamma   90.00
#
_symmetry.space_group_name_H-M   'P 1'
#
loop_
_entity.id
_entity.type
_entity.pdbx_description
1 polymer ?
#
loop_
_entity_poly.entity_id
_entity_poly.type
_entity_poly.pdbx_seq_one_letter_code
_entity_poly.pdbx_strand_id
1 'polypeptide(L)'
;MVVSIKNGIIMNSIQRISILLAFGAAAFVGCKEDTLKTYSGENYVHFKPDANDVVAAEYNFAAGETTRETEYGIPVDVRLWGFLPEDDFSFTTEIVADGTTAVPADYVLQPQQIFKAGEAEGKFHITVMRREKLLATDYKIVVRMVSADGGHVVAPSAYTTVTISVKDDLSSLKPQWWATTKALGSYSDIKFRVFNIYLGHFLKNLNGYTDITFKEEALKFKAWWKQQWNEGNYRYYDTDVTTPLYDTIPD
;
A
#
# COMPACT_ATOMS: atom_id res chain seq x y z
N MET A 1 -51.02 -71.90 -23.68
CA MET A 1 -50.64 -72.67 -22.51
C MET A 1 -49.38 -72.03 -21.95
N VAL A 2 -49.57 -71.15 -20.97
CA VAL A 2 -48.44 -70.34 -20.41
C VAL A 2 -48.31 -70.73 -18.97
N VAL A 3 -47.17 -71.31 -18.60
CA VAL A 3 -46.84 -71.65 -17.21
C VAL A 3 -45.94 -70.54 -16.67
N SER A 4 -46.48 -69.76 -15.76
CA SER A 4 -45.75 -68.77 -14.98
C SER A 4 -45.21 -69.42 -13.70
N ILE A 5 -43.88 -69.48 -13.57
CA ILE A 5 -43.20 -69.90 -12.36
C ILE A 5 -42.77 -68.65 -11.60
N LYS A 6 -43.47 -68.33 -10.50
CA LYS A 6 -43.07 -67.39 -9.47
C LYS A 6 -42.15 -68.09 -8.47
N ASN A 7 -40.87 -67.92 -8.59
CA ASN A 7 -39.95 -68.27 -7.51
C ASN A 7 -39.75 -67.08 -6.56
N GLY A 8 -40.59 -67.02 -5.53
CA GLY A 8 -40.36 -66.14 -4.39
C GLY A 8 -39.38 -66.80 -3.42
N ILE A 9 -38.19 -66.26 -3.27
CA ILE A 9 -37.22 -66.69 -2.24
C ILE A 9 -37.77 -66.21 -0.89
N ILE A 10 -38.34 -67.17 -0.07
CA ILE A 10 -38.72 -66.89 1.30
C ILE A 10 -37.45 -66.92 2.17
N MET A 11 -36.86 -65.77 2.43
CA MET A 11 -35.76 -65.66 3.39
C MET A 11 -36.31 -65.77 4.82
N ASN A 12 -35.78 -66.73 5.60
CA ASN A 12 -36.12 -66.93 7.01
C ASN A 12 -35.67 -65.69 7.82
N SER A 13 -36.38 -65.36 8.89
CA SER A 13 -36.13 -64.24 9.78
C SER A 13 -34.65 -64.12 10.26
N ILE A 14 -34.04 -65.29 10.45
CA ILE A 14 -32.57 -65.36 10.86
C ILE A 14 -31.64 -64.85 9.77
N GLN A 15 -31.93 -65.14 8.49
CA GLN A 15 -31.08 -64.62 7.37
C GLN A 15 -31.24 -63.10 7.19
N ARG A 16 -32.41 -62.54 7.47
CA ARG A 16 -32.62 -61.09 7.44
C ARG A 16 -31.88 -60.36 8.55
N ILE A 17 -31.81 -60.94 9.74
CA ILE A 17 -31.05 -60.39 10.88
C ILE A 17 -29.53 -60.46 10.60
N SER A 18 -29.05 -61.54 10.01
CA SER A 18 -27.61 -61.67 9.66
C SER A 18 -27.15 -60.68 8.60
N ILE A 19 -27.98 -60.37 7.60
CA ILE A 19 -27.68 -59.37 6.57
C ILE A 19 -27.68 -57.95 7.15
N LEU A 20 -28.61 -57.64 8.05
CA LEU A 20 -28.69 -56.36 8.74
C LEU A 20 -27.47 -56.14 9.67
N LEU A 21 -27.00 -57.18 10.37
CA LEU A 21 -25.81 -57.12 11.20
C LEU A 21 -24.52 -56.95 10.38
N ALA A 22 -24.44 -57.57 9.19
CA ALA A 22 -23.30 -57.44 8.30
C ALA A 22 -23.21 -56.02 7.68
N PHE A 23 -24.33 -55.39 7.37
CA PHE A 23 -24.36 -54.00 6.88
C PHE A 23 -24.08 -52.99 7.99
N GLY A 24 -24.48 -53.24 9.24
CA GLY A 24 -24.19 -52.40 10.40
C GLY A 24 -22.70 -52.40 10.77
N ALA A 25 -21.99 -53.52 10.60
CA ALA A 25 -20.56 -53.62 10.89
C ALA A 25 -19.66 -52.93 9.84
N ALA A 26 -20.13 -52.80 8.59
CA ALA A 26 -19.38 -52.08 7.54
C ALA A 26 -19.45 -50.56 7.68
N ALA A 27 -20.38 -50.01 8.44
CA ALA A 27 -20.52 -48.57 8.67
C ALA A 27 -19.55 -48.02 9.73
N PHE A 28 -18.81 -48.89 10.45
CA PHE A 28 -17.81 -48.50 11.44
C PHE A 28 -16.37 -48.70 10.97
N VAL A 29 -16.11 -48.90 9.66
CA VAL A 29 -14.81 -48.72 9.11
C VAL A 29 -14.62 -47.19 9.05
N GLY A 30 -14.30 -46.65 10.21
CA GLY A 30 -14.11 -45.24 10.46
C GLY A 30 -13.19 -44.64 9.41
N CYS A 31 -13.56 -43.46 8.96
CA CYS A 31 -12.56 -42.54 8.43
C CYS A 31 -11.34 -42.62 9.33
N LYS A 32 -10.19 -43.08 8.80
CA LYS A 32 -8.94 -42.73 9.42
C LYS A 32 -9.02 -41.24 9.58
N GLU A 33 -9.04 -40.75 10.80
CA GLU A 33 -8.68 -39.35 11.05
C GLU A 33 -7.34 -39.17 10.33
N ASP A 34 -7.40 -38.51 9.18
CA ASP A 34 -6.19 -37.92 8.63
C ASP A 34 -5.70 -36.99 9.75
N THR A 35 -4.71 -37.45 10.48
CA THR A 35 -4.00 -36.59 11.43
C THR A 35 -3.58 -35.38 10.63
N LEU A 36 -4.26 -34.26 10.87
CA LEU A 36 -3.89 -32.97 10.30
C LEU A 36 -2.37 -32.88 10.48
N LYS A 37 -1.63 -32.93 9.38
CA LYS A 37 -0.19 -32.78 9.44
C LYS A 37 0.07 -31.41 10.05
N THR A 38 0.51 -31.40 11.29
CA THR A 38 0.93 -30.17 11.94
C THR A 38 2.05 -29.59 11.09
N TYR A 39 1.94 -28.32 10.74
CA TYR A 39 3.02 -27.61 10.06
C TYR A 39 4.30 -27.78 10.89
N SER A 40 5.37 -28.27 10.27
CA SER A 40 6.67 -28.50 10.90
C SER A 40 7.79 -27.75 10.17
N GLY A 41 7.40 -26.79 9.33
CA GLY A 41 8.35 -26.00 8.55
C GLY A 41 8.94 -24.84 9.35
N GLU A 42 9.89 -24.17 8.75
CA GLU A 42 10.48 -22.94 9.26
C GLU A 42 9.49 -21.78 9.17
N ASN A 43 9.59 -20.84 10.08
CA ASN A 43 8.83 -19.60 10.03
C ASN A 43 9.55 -18.59 9.13
N TYR A 44 8.89 -18.20 8.04
CA TYR A 44 9.47 -17.29 7.05
C TYR A 44 8.89 -15.89 7.17
N VAL A 45 9.78 -14.90 7.24
CA VAL A 45 9.40 -13.47 7.16
C VAL A 45 9.73 -12.91 5.78
N HIS A 46 8.83 -12.09 5.22
CA HIS A 46 8.99 -11.48 3.90
C HIS A 46 8.15 -10.21 3.79
N PHE A 47 8.43 -9.35 2.81
CA PHE A 47 7.53 -8.27 2.44
C PHE A 47 6.26 -8.83 1.82
N LYS A 48 5.11 -8.25 2.17
CA LYS A 48 3.81 -8.69 1.65
C LYS A 48 3.60 -8.18 0.23
N PRO A 49 3.42 -9.06 -0.77
CA PRO A 49 3.08 -8.63 -2.12
C PRO A 49 1.63 -8.08 -2.18
N ASP A 50 1.37 -7.24 -3.17
CA ASP A 50 0.02 -6.79 -3.52
C ASP A 50 -0.79 -7.88 -4.25
N ALA A 51 -1.99 -7.53 -4.72
CA ALA A 51 -2.88 -8.44 -5.46
C ALA A 51 -2.32 -8.88 -6.84
N ASN A 52 -1.30 -8.20 -7.35
CA ASN A 52 -0.61 -8.51 -8.61
C ASN A 52 0.74 -9.22 -8.38
N ASP A 53 0.98 -9.69 -7.17
CA ASP A 53 2.21 -10.37 -6.79
C ASP A 53 3.47 -9.47 -6.84
N VAL A 54 3.28 -8.17 -6.64
CA VAL A 54 4.34 -7.16 -6.67
C VAL A 54 4.62 -6.65 -5.25
N VAL A 55 5.90 -6.56 -4.90
CA VAL A 55 6.37 -5.92 -3.67
C VAL A 55 6.91 -4.53 -4.01
N ALA A 56 6.06 -3.54 -3.86
CA ALA A 56 6.40 -2.15 -4.13
C ALA A 56 5.65 -1.20 -3.18
N ALA A 57 6.21 -0.02 -2.99
CA ALA A 57 5.55 1.09 -2.32
C ALA A 57 5.80 2.38 -3.10
N GLU A 58 4.85 3.29 -3.05
CA GLU A 58 4.97 4.59 -3.70
C GLU A 58 4.48 5.69 -2.76
N TYR A 59 5.18 6.80 -2.74
CA TYR A 59 4.73 8.01 -2.07
C TYR A 59 4.95 9.24 -2.96
N ASN A 60 3.90 10.06 -3.07
CA ASN A 60 3.93 11.29 -3.83
C ASN A 60 3.68 12.48 -2.89
N PHE A 61 4.71 13.24 -2.57
CA PHE A 61 4.61 14.43 -1.71
C PHE A 61 3.63 15.49 -2.22
N ALA A 62 3.41 15.56 -3.54
CA ALA A 62 2.44 16.48 -4.12
C ALA A 62 0.99 16.13 -3.77
N ALA A 63 0.71 14.88 -3.42
CA ALA A 63 -0.62 14.34 -3.11
C ALA A 63 -0.73 13.76 -1.69
N GLY A 64 0.23 14.02 -0.82
CA GLY A 64 0.23 13.62 0.58
C GLY A 64 -0.94 14.22 1.38
N GLU A 65 -1.18 13.69 2.57
CA GLU A 65 -2.21 14.19 3.48
C GLU A 65 -2.00 15.67 3.81
N THR A 66 -0.75 16.05 4.02
CA THR A 66 -0.34 17.45 4.11
C THR A 66 0.66 17.77 3.00
N THR A 67 0.37 18.78 2.20
CA THR A 67 1.26 19.21 1.11
C THR A 67 2.48 20.00 1.60
N ARG A 68 2.64 20.16 2.92
CA ARG A 68 3.76 20.86 3.59
C ARG A 68 4.80 19.90 4.17
N GLU A 69 4.58 18.60 4.07
CA GLU A 69 5.53 17.61 4.57
C GLU A 69 6.90 17.75 3.90
N THR A 70 7.94 17.69 4.71
CA THR A 70 9.34 17.67 4.27
C THR A 70 9.93 16.26 4.33
N GLU A 71 9.27 15.36 5.04
CA GLU A 71 9.61 13.95 5.19
C GLU A 71 8.35 13.12 5.39
N TYR A 72 8.43 11.82 5.09
CA TYR A 72 7.34 10.89 5.32
C TYR A 72 7.84 9.48 5.61
N GLY A 73 7.26 8.84 6.61
CA GLY A 73 7.53 7.44 6.95
C GLY A 73 6.66 6.49 6.13
N ILE A 74 7.23 5.89 5.09
CA ILE A 74 6.51 4.95 4.22
C ILE A 74 6.37 3.61 4.95
N PRO A 75 5.16 3.14 5.25
CA PRO A 75 4.93 1.80 5.77
C PRO A 75 4.93 0.79 4.61
N VAL A 76 5.68 -0.29 4.77
CA VAL A 76 5.66 -1.44 3.87
C VAL A 76 5.20 -2.66 4.65
N ASP A 77 4.20 -3.35 4.14
CA ASP A 77 3.64 -4.50 4.83
C ASP A 77 4.65 -5.67 4.82
N VAL A 78 4.79 -6.31 5.98
CA VAL A 78 5.59 -7.51 6.21
C VAL A 78 4.66 -8.62 6.67
N ARG A 79 4.91 -9.83 6.21
CA ARG A 79 4.10 -11.00 6.56
C ARG A 79 4.99 -12.13 7.05
N LEU A 80 4.44 -12.90 7.97
CA LEU A 80 5.00 -14.16 8.45
C LEU A 80 4.27 -15.36 7.80
N TRP A 81 5.02 -16.31 7.26
CA TRP A 81 4.54 -17.64 6.90
C TRP A 81 5.00 -18.63 7.96
N GLY A 82 4.06 -19.28 8.63
CA GLY A 82 4.34 -20.25 9.67
C GLY A 82 3.48 -20.01 10.91
N PHE A 83 4.05 -20.33 12.06
CA PHE A 83 3.39 -20.08 13.34
C PHE A 83 3.53 -18.63 13.76
N LEU A 84 2.53 -18.13 14.49
CA LEU A 84 2.62 -16.81 15.11
C LEU A 84 3.78 -16.80 16.12
N PRO A 85 4.58 -15.74 16.16
CA PRO A 85 5.69 -15.64 17.10
C PRO A 85 5.16 -15.49 18.54
N GLU A 86 5.77 -16.22 19.48
CA GLU A 86 5.44 -16.10 20.90
C GLU A 86 6.04 -14.83 21.52
N ASP A 87 7.20 -14.40 21.01
CA ASP A 87 7.92 -13.20 21.43
C ASP A 87 8.15 -12.25 20.24
N ASP A 88 8.39 -10.96 20.55
CA ASP A 88 8.87 -10.02 19.54
C ASP A 88 10.20 -10.51 18.95
N PHE A 89 10.36 -10.43 17.65
CA PHE A 89 11.63 -10.73 17.00
C PHE A 89 12.07 -9.59 16.09
N SER A 90 13.36 -9.53 15.77
CA SER A 90 13.87 -8.54 14.84
C SER A 90 14.19 -9.15 13.49
N PHE A 91 14.08 -8.32 12.43
CA PHE A 91 14.62 -8.62 11.12
C PHE A 91 15.47 -7.45 10.63
N THR A 92 16.48 -7.77 9.85
CA THR A 92 17.45 -6.78 9.35
C THR A 92 17.23 -6.54 7.88
N THR A 93 17.33 -5.25 7.50
CA THR A 93 17.20 -4.79 6.12
C THR A 93 18.43 -4.00 5.68
N GLU A 94 18.70 -4.00 4.38
CA GLU A 94 19.77 -3.23 3.77
C GLU A 94 19.32 -2.55 2.48
N ILE A 95 20.03 -1.50 2.07
CA ILE A 95 19.83 -0.87 0.76
C ILE A 95 20.58 -1.67 -0.30
N VAL A 96 19.89 -2.01 -1.38
CA VAL A 96 20.47 -2.61 -2.57
C VAL A 96 20.88 -1.51 -3.53
N ALA A 97 22.17 -1.38 -3.82
CA ALA A 97 22.68 -0.33 -4.70
C ALA A 97 22.11 -0.44 -6.13
N ASP A 98 21.97 -1.67 -6.61
CA ASP A 98 21.36 -1.92 -7.92
C ASP A 98 19.86 -1.56 -7.90
N GLY A 99 19.47 -0.68 -8.80
CA GLY A 99 18.10 -0.15 -8.87
C GLY A 99 17.80 1.03 -7.93
N THR A 100 18.67 1.34 -6.94
CA THR A 100 18.53 2.51 -6.08
C THR A 100 19.12 3.75 -6.75
N THR A 101 18.30 4.79 -6.93
CA THR A 101 18.71 6.09 -7.47
C THR A 101 18.76 7.18 -6.40
N ALA A 102 18.21 6.90 -5.21
CA ALA A 102 18.32 7.77 -4.04
C ALA A 102 19.76 7.82 -3.51
N VAL A 103 20.15 8.97 -2.97
CA VAL A 103 21.40 9.12 -2.22
C VAL A 103 21.13 9.03 -0.72
N PRO A 104 22.12 8.76 0.15
CA PRO A 104 21.91 8.60 1.60
C PRO A 104 21.20 9.78 2.29
N ALA A 105 21.25 10.97 1.72
CA ALA A 105 20.53 12.13 2.25
C ALA A 105 19.02 12.14 1.94
N ASP A 106 18.53 11.26 1.08
CA ASP A 106 17.13 11.21 0.64
C ASP A 106 16.24 10.36 1.54
N TYR A 107 16.83 9.57 2.43
CA TYR A 107 16.08 8.65 3.29
C TYR A 107 16.77 8.42 4.64
N VAL A 108 16.00 7.92 5.60
CA VAL A 108 16.50 7.33 6.85
C VAL A 108 15.96 5.92 6.95
N LEU A 109 16.88 4.96 6.98
CA LEU A 109 16.58 3.55 7.19
C LEU A 109 17.12 3.12 8.56
N GLN A 110 16.24 2.58 9.42
CA GLN A 110 16.66 1.83 10.59
C GLN A 110 16.93 0.38 10.13
N PRO A 111 18.19 -0.09 10.15
CA PRO A 111 18.51 -1.40 9.58
C PRO A 111 17.79 -2.54 10.29
N GLN A 112 17.57 -2.42 11.60
CA GLN A 112 16.85 -3.41 12.40
C GLN A 112 15.41 -2.96 12.62
N GLN A 113 14.46 -3.83 12.31
CA GLN A 113 13.02 -3.64 12.46
C GLN A 113 12.47 -4.69 13.42
N ILE A 114 11.37 -4.38 14.10
CA ILE A 114 10.74 -5.28 15.07
C ILE A 114 9.43 -5.82 14.50
N PHE A 115 9.27 -7.14 14.55
CA PHE A 115 8.02 -7.84 14.30
C PHE A 115 7.38 -8.23 15.63
N LYS A 116 6.10 -7.97 15.80
CA LYS A 116 5.41 -8.13 17.08
C LYS A 116 4.95 -9.56 17.34
N ALA A 117 5.04 -9.97 18.60
CA ALA A 117 4.48 -11.24 19.08
C ALA A 117 2.97 -11.34 18.79
N GLY A 118 2.53 -12.55 18.42
CA GLY A 118 1.12 -12.85 18.16
C GLY A 118 0.57 -12.30 16.85
N GLU A 119 1.36 -11.58 16.04
CA GLU A 119 0.93 -11.00 14.79
C GLU A 119 1.36 -11.86 13.58
N ALA A 120 0.51 -11.94 12.55
CA ALA A 120 0.83 -12.58 11.28
C ALA A 120 1.36 -11.57 10.25
N GLU A 121 1.12 -10.29 10.49
CA GLU A 121 1.51 -9.18 9.62
C GLU A 121 2.09 -8.05 10.48
N GLY A 122 3.08 -7.37 9.94
CA GLY A 122 3.74 -6.23 10.57
C GLY A 122 4.04 -5.15 9.55
N LYS A 123 4.78 -4.14 9.98
CA LYS A 123 5.20 -3.06 9.09
C LYS A 123 6.70 -2.81 9.22
N PHE A 124 7.33 -2.69 8.08
CA PHE A 124 8.64 -2.08 7.90
C PHE A 124 8.44 -0.59 7.62
N HIS A 125 9.30 0.26 8.17
CA HIS A 125 9.23 1.70 7.94
C HIS A 125 10.55 2.24 7.40
N ILE A 126 10.45 3.10 6.39
CA ILE A 126 11.56 3.91 5.89
C ILE A 126 11.10 5.35 5.77
N THR A 127 11.86 6.29 6.35
CA THR A 127 11.56 7.72 6.20
C THR A 127 12.21 8.24 4.94
N VAL A 128 11.44 8.88 4.09
CA VAL A 128 11.88 9.51 2.85
C VAL A 128 11.81 11.03 2.96
N MET A 129 12.77 11.74 2.33
CA MET A 129 12.89 13.17 2.39
C MET A 129 12.36 13.84 1.13
N ARG A 130 11.53 14.87 1.30
CA ARG A 130 11.15 15.74 0.19
C ARG A 130 12.32 16.61 -0.19
N ARG A 131 12.89 16.40 -1.37
CA ARG A 131 14.02 17.18 -1.90
C ARG A 131 13.60 17.95 -3.14
N GLU A 132 14.22 19.13 -3.37
CA GLU A 132 13.96 19.96 -4.54
C GLU A 132 14.12 19.20 -5.87
N LYS A 133 15.06 18.26 -5.94
CA LYS A 133 15.25 17.40 -7.11
C LYS A 133 14.01 16.60 -7.52
N LEU A 134 13.11 16.30 -6.58
CA LEU A 134 11.84 15.61 -6.87
C LEU A 134 10.89 16.42 -7.77
N LEU A 135 11.10 17.72 -7.92
CA LEU A 135 10.37 18.54 -8.88
C LEU A 135 10.74 18.21 -10.34
N ALA A 136 11.88 17.59 -10.56
CA ALA A 136 12.39 17.24 -11.88
C ALA A 136 12.53 15.73 -12.11
N THR A 137 12.82 14.96 -11.05
CA THR A 137 13.13 13.54 -11.19
C THR A 137 12.77 12.77 -9.93
N ASP A 138 11.98 11.72 -10.09
CA ASP A 138 11.67 10.75 -9.05
C ASP A 138 12.93 10.02 -8.60
N TYR A 139 12.97 9.53 -7.38
CA TYR A 139 13.99 8.59 -6.96
C TYR A 139 13.41 7.28 -6.46
N LYS A 140 14.22 6.24 -6.52
CA LYS A 140 13.88 4.89 -6.08
C LYS A 140 14.83 4.42 -5.00
N ILE A 141 14.31 3.65 -4.07
CA ILE A 141 15.07 2.97 -3.03
C ILE A 141 14.72 1.50 -3.12
N VAL A 142 15.72 0.65 -3.28
CA VAL A 142 15.53 -0.81 -3.24
C VAL A 142 16.04 -1.31 -1.89
N VAL A 143 15.16 -1.94 -1.12
CA VAL A 143 15.45 -2.46 0.21
C VAL A 143 15.34 -3.98 0.17
N ARG A 144 16.31 -4.67 0.74
CA ARG A 144 16.30 -6.13 0.88
C ARG A 144 16.30 -6.53 2.35
N MET A 145 15.50 -7.52 2.69
CA MET A 145 15.53 -8.21 3.97
C MET A 145 16.67 -9.25 3.94
N VAL A 146 17.56 -9.21 4.92
CA VAL A 146 18.79 -10.04 4.92
C VAL A 146 18.81 -11.10 5.99
N SER A 147 18.21 -10.84 7.16
CA SER A 147 18.15 -11.80 8.25
C SER A 147 16.97 -11.55 9.17
N ALA A 148 16.59 -12.57 9.91
CA ALA A 148 15.64 -12.50 11.01
C ALA A 148 16.20 -13.33 12.17
N ASP A 149 15.81 -12.99 13.41
CA ASP A 149 16.18 -13.71 14.63
C ASP A 149 15.01 -14.50 15.22
N GLY A 150 15.16 -14.99 16.46
CA GLY A 150 14.07 -15.69 17.17
C GLY A 150 13.63 -17.00 16.52
N GLY A 151 14.50 -17.67 15.75
CA GLY A 151 14.15 -18.91 15.02
C GLY A 151 13.34 -18.66 13.73
N HIS A 152 13.26 -17.41 13.29
CA HIS A 152 12.66 -17.02 12.01
C HIS A 152 13.74 -16.88 10.95
N VAL A 153 13.39 -17.12 9.69
CA VAL A 153 14.27 -16.98 8.54
C VAL A 153 13.65 -16.10 7.46
N VAL A 154 14.50 -15.43 6.70
CA VAL A 154 14.03 -14.67 5.53
C VAL A 154 13.59 -15.65 4.45
N ALA A 155 12.41 -15.46 3.89
CA ALA A 155 11.85 -16.34 2.87
C ALA A 155 12.79 -16.44 1.64
N PRO A 156 13.01 -17.65 1.09
CA PRO A 156 13.80 -17.82 -0.12
C PRO A 156 12.98 -17.45 -1.37
N SER A 157 12.55 -16.20 -1.48
CA SER A 157 11.61 -15.79 -2.53
C SER A 157 11.92 -14.39 -3.05
N ALA A 158 11.23 -14.01 -4.14
CA ALA A 158 11.25 -12.66 -4.69
C ALA A 158 10.70 -11.60 -3.71
N TYR A 159 9.94 -12.02 -2.70
CA TYR A 159 9.30 -11.10 -1.73
C TYR A 159 10.24 -10.60 -0.63
N THR A 160 11.52 -10.87 -0.72
CA THR A 160 12.54 -10.35 0.20
C THR A 160 13.06 -8.97 -0.18
N THR A 161 12.65 -8.46 -1.33
CA THR A 161 13.06 -7.16 -1.84
C THR A 161 11.84 -6.29 -2.15
N VAL A 162 11.87 -5.03 -1.72
CA VAL A 162 10.85 -4.03 -2.03
C VAL A 162 11.47 -2.86 -2.77
N THR A 163 10.76 -2.39 -3.80
CA THR A 163 11.10 -1.14 -4.51
C THR A 163 10.18 -0.03 -4.05
N ILE A 164 10.76 1.04 -3.53
CA ILE A 164 10.04 2.21 -3.03
C ILE A 164 10.28 3.36 -4.00
N SER A 165 9.22 3.90 -4.59
CA SER A 165 9.25 5.04 -5.50
C SER A 165 8.78 6.29 -4.78
N VAL A 166 9.57 7.37 -4.86
CA VAL A 166 9.25 8.64 -4.22
C VAL A 166 9.17 9.74 -5.28
N LYS A 167 8.06 10.47 -5.26
CA LYS A 167 7.70 11.48 -6.24
C LYS A 167 7.31 12.79 -5.57
N ASP A 168 7.34 13.86 -6.33
CA ASP A 168 6.68 15.14 -6.02
C ASP A 168 6.06 15.70 -7.32
N ASP A 169 5.19 14.90 -7.94
CA ASP A 169 4.65 15.11 -9.27
C ASP A 169 3.14 15.35 -9.25
N LEU A 170 2.70 16.39 -9.95
CA LEU A 170 1.29 16.75 -10.15
C LEU A 170 0.80 16.46 -11.57
N SER A 171 1.64 16.02 -12.50
CA SER A 171 1.29 15.90 -13.92
C SER A 171 0.11 14.94 -14.17
N SER A 172 0.05 13.84 -13.41
CA SER A 172 -1.04 12.87 -13.45
C SER A 172 -2.24 13.27 -12.55
N LEU A 173 -2.12 14.34 -11.78
CA LEU A 173 -3.06 14.73 -10.73
C LEU A 173 -3.84 16.00 -11.05
N LYS A 174 -3.72 16.52 -12.29
CA LYS A 174 -4.47 17.70 -12.73
C LYS A 174 -5.96 17.51 -12.46
N PRO A 175 -6.57 18.37 -11.62
CA PRO A 175 -7.96 18.20 -11.25
C PRO A 175 -8.88 18.64 -12.38
N GLN A 176 -9.88 17.83 -12.70
CA GLN A 176 -10.88 18.16 -13.73
C GLN A 176 -11.67 19.43 -13.38
N TRP A 177 -11.89 19.69 -12.10
CA TRP A 177 -12.62 20.88 -11.63
C TRP A 177 -11.91 22.20 -11.98
N TRP A 178 -10.58 22.20 -12.22
CA TRP A 178 -9.87 23.42 -12.60
C TRP A 178 -10.41 24.02 -13.93
N ALA A 179 -10.83 23.18 -14.84
CA ALA A 179 -11.41 23.63 -16.10
C ALA A 179 -12.83 24.24 -15.95
N THR A 180 -13.54 23.89 -14.87
CA THR A 180 -14.91 24.34 -14.62
C THR A 180 -14.97 25.66 -13.85
N THR A 181 -13.92 26.01 -13.11
CA THR A 181 -13.81 27.28 -12.41
C THR A 181 -12.83 28.21 -13.12
N LYS A 182 -13.12 29.50 -13.14
CA LYS A 182 -12.18 30.51 -13.64
C LYS A 182 -11.45 31.22 -12.50
N ALA A 183 -11.76 30.87 -11.26
CA ALA A 183 -11.30 31.59 -10.08
C ALA A 183 -9.78 31.65 -9.93
N LEU A 184 -9.07 30.61 -10.36
CA LEU A 184 -7.59 30.53 -10.29
C LEU A 184 -6.90 30.87 -11.63
N GLY A 185 -7.66 31.25 -12.67
CA GLY A 185 -7.12 31.50 -14.01
C GLY A 185 -6.61 30.24 -14.70
N SER A 186 -5.66 30.40 -15.64
CA SER A 186 -5.08 29.30 -16.37
C SER A 186 -4.36 28.30 -15.45
N TYR A 187 -4.50 27.02 -15.75
CA TYR A 187 -3.82 25.95 -15.00
C TYR A 187 -2.30 26.00 -15.18
N SER A 188 -1.58 25.82 -14.09
CA SER A 188 -0.20 25.35 -14.09
C SER A 188 0.03 24.44 -12.89
N ASP A 189 0.93 23.46 -13.02
CA ASP A 189 1.30 22.54 -11.93
C ASP A 189 1.83 23.31 -10.72
N ILE A 190 2.66 24.34 -10.98
CA ILE A 190 3.20 25.20 -9.92
C ILE A 190 2.08 25.93 -9.17
N LYS A 191 1.13 26.53 -9.89
CA LYS A 191 -0.01 27.23 -9.26
C LYS A 191 -0.83 26.27 -8.41
N PHE A 192 -1.12 25.08 -8.92
CA PHE A 192 -1.85 24.07 -8.18
C PHE A 192 -1.07 23.57 -6.95
N ARG A 193 0.25 23.38 -7.07
CA ARG A 193 1.13 23.03 -5.97
C ARG A 193 1.09 24.09 -4.86
N VAL A 194 1.29 25.36 -5.21
CA VAL A 194 1.30 26.44 -4.23
C VAL A 194 -0.09 26.63 -3.60
N PHE A 195 -1.17 26.40 -4.36
CA PHE A 195 -2.52 26.41 -3.83
C PHE A 195 -2.76 25.31 -2.79
N ASN A 196 -2.33 24.09 -3.06
CA ASN A 196 -2.40 23.00 -2.10
C ASN A 196 -1.54 23.26 -0.85
N ILE A 197 -0.36 23.88 -1.00
CA ILE A 197 0.47 24.28 0.14
C ILE A 197 -0.25 25.35 0.99
N TYR A 198 -0.93 26.30 0.35
CA TYR A 198 -1.74 27.30 1.05
C TYR A 198 -2.87 26.63 1.83
N LEU A 199 -3.62 25.72 1.21
CA LEU A 199 -4.70 24.98 1.87
C LEU A 199 -4.18 24.03 2.97
N GLY A 200 -2.96 23.54 2.87
CA GLY A 200 -2.38 22.56 3.78
C GLY A 200 -2.76 21.11 3.47
N HIS A 201 -3.52 20.87 2.39
CA HIS A 201 -3.93 19.54 1.94
C HIS A 201 -4.12 19.51 0.43
N PHE A 202 -4.14 18.30 -0.15
CA PHE A 202 -4.40 18.11 -1.57
C PHE A 202 -5.90 18.22 -1.89
N LEU A 203 -6.27 19.20 -2.74
CA LEU A 203 -7.66 19.47 -3.12
C LEU A 203 -8.10 18.58 -4.31
N LYS A 204 -8.70 17.44 -4.01
CA LYS A 204 -9.18 16.47 -5.04
C LYS A 204 -10.41 16.99 -5.81
N ASN A 205 -11.32 17.69 -5.14
CA ASN A 205 -12.59 18.16 -5.68
C ASN A 205 -13.04 19.44 -4.97
N LEU A 206 -14.09 20.09 -5.48
CA LEU A 206 -14.67 21.31 -4.88
C LEU A 206 -15.83 21.02 -3.92
N ASN A 207 -15.95 19.82 -3.38
CA ASN A 207 -16.97 19.50 -2.39
C ASN A 207 -16.84 20.45 -1.19
N GLY A 208 -17.94 21.09 -0.81
CA GLY A 208 -17.95 22.11 0.25
C GLY A 208 -17.73 23.55 -0.23
N TYR A 209 -17.39 23.75 -1.51
CA TYR A 209 -17.32 25.08 -2.12
C TYR A 209 -18.53 25.34 -3.02
N THR A 210 -19.03 26.56 -2.99
CA THR A 210 -19.83 27.16 -4.05
C THR A 210 -18.94 28.01 -4.97
N ASP A 211 -19.40 28.43 -6.13
CA ASP A 211 -18.64 29.31 -7.02
C ASP A 211 -18.18 30.57 -6.32
N ILE A 212 -19.04 31.11 -5.45
CA ILE A 212 -18.79 32.35 -4.68
C ILE A 212 -17.68 32.06 -3.64
N THR A 213 -17.85 31.05 -2.80
CA THR A 213 -16.91 30.75 -1.73
C THR A 213 -15.56 30.29 -2.28
N PHE A 214 -15.52 29.62 -3.44
CA PHE A 214 -14.28 29.26 -4.08
C PHE A 214 -13.57 30.48 -4.70
N LYS A 215 -14.30 31.44 -5.27
CA LYS A 215 -13.71 32.70 -5.72
C LYS A 215 -13.11 33.49 -4.55
N GLU A 216 -13.81 33.60 -3.43
CA GLU A 216 -13.28 34.22 -2.21
C GLU A 216 -12.00 33.55 -1.71
N GLU A 217 -11.95 32.21 -1.76
CA GLU A 217 -10.76 31.46 -1.37
C GLU A 217 -9.59 31.70 -2.34
N ALA A 218 -9.85 31.78 -3.64
CA ALA A 218 -8.84 32.11 -4.64
C ALA A 218 -8.26 33.53 -4.43
N LEU A 219 -9.06 34.50 -4.02
CA LEU A 219 -8.60 35.86 -3.69
C LEU A 219 -7.73 35.87 -2.42
N LYS A 220 -8.12 35.12 -1.38
CA LYS A 220 -7.30 34.96 -0.17
C LYS A 220 -5.96 34.30 -0.51
N PHE A 221 -5.96 33.25 -1.35
CA PHE A 221 -4.78 32.60 -1.85
C PHE A 221 -3.86 33.58 -2.62
N LYS A 222 -4.41 34.37 -3.54
CA LYS A 222 -3.66 35.42 -4.28
C LYS A 222 -2.95 36.36 -3.31
N ALA A 223 -3.67 36.88 -2.31
CA ALA A 223 -3.11 37.78 -1.31
C ALA A 223 -2.01 37.15 -0.47
N TRP A 224 -2.25 35.91 0.01
CA TRP A 224 -1.27 35.12 0.75
C TRP A 224 -0.01 34.85 -0.08
N TRP A 225 -0.17 34.43 -1.35
CA TRP A 225 0.98 34.15 -2.22
C TRP A 225 1.80 35.41 -2.52
N LYS A 226 1.15 36.54 -2.72
CA LYS A 226 1.82 37.82 -2.86
C LYS A 226 2.62 38.19 -1.62
N GLN A 227 2.10 37.94 -0.42
CA GLN A 227 2.86 38.11 0.82
C GLN A 227 4.07 37.18 0.85
N GLN A 228 3.91 35.89 0.60
CA GLN A 228 5.00 34.92 0.56
C GLN A 228 6.06 35.30 -0.47
N TRP A 229 5.64 35.79 -1.61
CA TRP A 229 6.56 36.32 -2.63
C TRP A 229 7.45 37.46 -2.09
N ASN A 230 6.88 38.40 -1.39
CA ASN A 230 7.61 39.53 -0.80
C ASN A 230 8.62 39.04 0.29
N GLU A 231 8.27 37.98 0.98
CA GLU A 231 9.13 37.32 1.96
C GLU A 231 10.24 36.46 1.33
N GLY A 232 10.26 36.30 0.01
CA GLY A 232 11.24 35.50 -0.72
C GLY A 232 10.84 34.08 -1.00
N ASN A 233 9.61 33.66 -0.58
CA ASN A 233 9.10 32.31 -0.74
C ASN A 233 8.27 32.16 -2.03
N TYR A 234 8.26 30.95 -2.62
CA TYR A 234 7.40 30.57 -3.76
C TYR A 234 7.45 31.56 -4.93
N ARG A 235 8.65 32.04 -5.28
CA ARG A 235 8.89 33.02 -6.36
C ARG A 235 8.88 32.33 -7.72
N TYR A 236 7.71 32.14 -8.29
CA TYR A 236 7.52 31.55 -9.60
C TYR A 236 6.91 32.58 -10.57
N TYR A 237 7.40 32.57 -11.80
CA TYR A 237 6.96 33.46 -12.86
C TYR A 237 6.13 32.70 -13.90
N ASP A 238 5.31 33.44 -14.65
CA ASP A 238 4.69 32.93 -15.86
C ASP A 238 5.75 32.79 -16.98
N THR A 239 5.35 32.28 -18.12
CA THR A 239 6.21 31.99 -19.27
C THR A 239 6.96 33.21 -19.80
N ASP A 240 6.47 34.43 -19.56
CA ASP A 240 7.13 35.69 -19.90
C ASP A 240 8.26 36.06 -18.93
N VAL A 241 8.47 35.31 -17.86
CA VAL A 241 9.47 35.49 -16.79
C VAL A 241 9.39 36.84 -16.06
N THR A 242 8.41 37.66 -16.33
CA THR A 242 8.24 38.98 -15.73
C THR A 242 6.99 39.06 -14.86
N THR A 243 5.95 38.33 -15.21
CA THR A 243 4.68 38.31 -14.48
C THR A 243 4.71 37.27 -13.36
N PRO A 244 4.66 37.70 -12.08
CA PRO A 244 4.50 36.76 -10.97
C PRO A 244 3.27 35.87 -11.15
N LEU A 245 3.40 34.55 -10.92
CA LEU A 245 2.29 33.62 -11.13
C LEU A 245 1.04 33.95 -10.29
N TYR A 246 1.18 34.58 -9.12
CA TYR A 246 0.02 35.00 -8.32
C TYR A 246 -0.80 36.08 -9.03
N ASP A 247 -0.19 36.94 -9.87
CA ASP A 247 -0.91 37.98 -10.63
C ASP A 247 -1.74 37.42 -11.79
N THR A 248 -1.50 36.19 -12.19
CA THR A 248 -2.34 35.48 -13.18
C THR A 248 -3.66 34.93 -12.60
N ILE A 249 -3.87 35.10 -11.28
CA ILE A 249 -5.13 34.77 -10.61
C ILE A 249 -6.07 35.96 -10.77
N PRO A 250 -7.28 35.77 -11.33
CA PRO A 250 -8.26 36.86 -11.52
C PRO A 250 -8.68 37.56 -10.21
N ASP A 251 -9.09 38.79 -10.30
CA ASP A 251 -9.67 39.55 -9.17
C ASP A 251 -11.15 39.19 -8.93
#